data_e2c231efda5800ea01f5d3a4730366ec
#
_entry.id   e2c231efda5800ea01f5d3a4730366ec
#
_cell.length_a   1.000
_cell.length_b   1.000
_cell.length_c   1.000
_cell.angle_alpha   90.00
_cell.angle_beta   90.00
_cell.angle_gamma   90.00
#
_symmetry.space_group_name_H-M   'P 1'
#
loop_
_entity.id
_entity.type
_entity.pdbx_description
1 polymer ?
#
loop_
_entity_poly.entity_id
_entity_poly.type
_entity_poly.pdbx_seq_one_letter_code
_entity_poly.pdbx_strand_id
1 'polypeptide(L)'
;RTLVSKEKPAESPAAVQNPTFEEQLGVKQESSLLDVTLYFRFGETNLLGACSAQLDMRREETVAASIVQSLLDGPDAAHDRLTALFPQGTTLIGVASEGATAFVTLSEAFLGIPDGAPSDWEDSAAWQKEATLRRRMAFESIVLALTEEGRYQRVQLYVAGSDDDIPQRIPLYWFDQSATDI
;
A
#
# COMPACT_ATOMS: atom_id res chain seq x y z
N ARG A 1 66.13 -48.66 -33.51
CA ARG A 1 65.72 -47.24 -33.62
C ARG A 1 64.21 -47.19 -33.40
N THR A 2 63.81 -46.86 -32.18
CA THR A 2 62.47 -46.85 -31.74
C THR A 2 61.98 -45.37 -31.78
N LEU A 3 60.92 -45.11 -32.54
CA LEU A 3 60.25 -43.80 -32.58
C LEU A 3 59.20 -43.79 -31.51
N VAL A 4 59.37 -42.92 -30.55
CA VAL A 4 58.38 -42.64 -29.51
C VAL A 4 57.40 -41.60 -30.05
N SER A 5 56.18 -42.02 -30.31
CA SER A 5 55.03 -41.11 -30.61
C SER A 5 54.57 -40.47 -29.34
N LYS A 6 54.56 -39.14 -29.32
CA LYS A 6 54.08 -38.29 -28.24
C LYS A 6 52.57 -38.10 -28.40
N GLU A 7 51.79 -38.77 -27.56
CA GLU A 7 50.33 -38.55 -27.47
C GLU A 7 49.99 -37.17 -26.87
N LYS A 8 49.15 -36.46 -27.59
CA LYS A 8 48.64 -35.21 -27.20
C LYS A 8 47.39 -35.44 -26.25
N PRO A 9 47.28 -34.81 -25.09
CA PRO A 9 46.12 -34.96 -24.22
C PRO A 9 44.87 -34.43 -24.91
N ALA A 10 43.81 -35.22 -24.89
CA ALA A 10 42.49 -34.83 -25.38
C ALA A 10 41.90 -33.73 -24.48
N GLU A 11 41.54 -32.63 -25.09
CA GLU A 11 40.72 -31.61 -24.46
C GLU A 11 39.34 -32.19 -24.13
N SER A 12 38.96 -32.13 -22.85
CA SER A 12 37.59 -32.39 -22.39
C SER A 12 36.63 -31.42 -23.05
N PRO A 13 35.49 -31.86 -23.56
CA PRO A 13 34.49 -30.94 -24.10
C PRO A 13 33.91 -30.11 -22.94
N ALA A 14 33.95 -28.79 -23.12
CA ALA A 14 33.31 -27.84 -22.24
C ALA A 14 31.81 -28.22 -22.07
N ALA A 15 31.39 -28.34 -20.82
CA ALA A 15 29.99 -28.57 -20.50
C ALA A 15 29.14 -27.45 -21.11
N VAL A 16 28.31 -27.79 -22.06
CA VAL A 16 27.29 -26.89 -22.61
C VAL A 16 26.29 -26.70 -21.49
N GLN A 17 26.35 -25.55 -20.84
CA GLN A 17 25.32 -25.12 -19.91
C GLN A 17 24.06 -24.83 -20.73
N ASN A 18 23.06 -25.69 -20.59
CA ASN A 18 21.73 -25.39 -21.14
C ASN A 18 21.17 -24.14 -20.44
N PRO A 19 20.74 -23.14 -21.20
CA PRO A 19 20.10 -21.96 -20.60
C PRO A 19 18.87 -22.37 -19.80
N THR A 20 18.68 -21.75 -18.66
CA THR A 20 17.47 -21.95 -17.83
C THR A 20 16.22 -21.56 -18.62
N PHE A 21 15.10 -22.17 -18.27
CA PHE A 21 13.79 -21.93 -18.94
C PHE A 21 13.44 -20.44 -19.03
N GLU A 22 13.86 -19.65 -18.03
CA GLU A 22 13.68 -18.19 -17.99
C GLU A 22 14.55 -17.45 -19.03
N GLU A 23 15.77 -17.91 -19.30
CA GLU A 23 16.63 -17.35 -20.36
C GLU A 23 16.10 -17.69 -21.77
N GLN A 24 15.42 -18.82 -21.93
CA GLN A 24 14.84 -19.23 -23.21
C GLN A 24 13.61 -18.42 -23.61
N LEU A 25 12.84 -17.87 -22.64
CA LEU A 25 11.64 -17.10 -22.91
C LEU A 25 11.92 -15.63 -23.24
N GLY A 26 13.16 -15.13 -23.02
CA GLY A 26 13.50 -13.74 -23.31
C GLY A 26 12.64 -12.72 -22.58
N VAL A 27 11.93 -13.16 -21.53
CA VAL A 27 11.10 -12.28 -20.70
C VAL A 27 12.04 -11.50 -19.79
N LYS A 28 12.60 -10.40 -20.28
CA LYS A 28 13.00 -9.32 -19.40
C LYS A 28 11.73 -8.87 -18.68
N GLN A 29 11.58 -9.24 -17.42
CA GLN A 29 10.64 -8.57 -16.55
C GLN A 29 11.12 -7.11 -16.44
N GLU A 30 10.60 -6.27 -17.32
CA GLU A 30 10.78 -4.83 -17.19
C GLU A 30 10.00 -4.42 -15.96
N SER A 31 10.70 -4.12 -14.88
CA SER A 31 10.11 -3.46 -13.73
C SER A 31 9.70 -2.07 -14.18
N SER A 32 8.42 -1.83 -14.32
CA SER A 32 7.93 -0.48 -14.50
C SER A 32 7.73 0.15 -13.13
N LEU A 33 8.58 1.12 -12.81
CA LEU A 33 8.36 2.01 -11.67
C LEU A 33 7.30 3.03 -12.06
N LEU A 34 6.32 3.19 -11.21
CA LEU A 34 5.27 4.18 -11.36
C LEU A 34 5.41 5.23 -10.27
N ASP A 35 5.58 6.48 -10.67
CA ASP A 35 5.57 7.60 -9.74
C ASP A 35 4.12 7.89 -9.31
N VAL A 36 3.90 8.01 -8.00
CA VAL A 36 2.60 8.33 -7.39
C VAL A 36 2.78 9.36 -6.29
N THR A 37 1.71 10.07 -5.97
CA THR A 37 1.65 10.95 -4.81
C THR A 37 0.88 10.27 -3.69
N LEU A 38 1.50 10.19 -2.52
CA LEU A 38 0.90 9.68 -1.28
C LEU A 38 0.67 10.85 -0.32
N TYR A 39 -0.32 10.71 0.55
CA TYR A 39 -0.72 11.75 1.49
C TYR A 39 -0.69 11.22 2.91
N PHE A 40 0.04 11.88 3.79
CA PHE A 40 0.18 11.53 5.19
C PHE A 40 -0.10 12.74 6.08
N ARG A 41 -0.34 12.52 7.37
CA ARG A 41 -0.51 13.62 8.31
C ARG A 41 0.78 14.42 8.43
N PHE A 42 0.70 15.74 8.37
CA PHE A 42 1.84 16.63 8.57
C PHE A 42 2.03 16.89 10.08
N GLY A 43 2.96 16.19 10.69
CA GLY A 43 3.19 16.23 12.14
C GLY A 43 1.93 15.93 12.94
N GLU A 44 1.68 16.73 13.97
CA GLU A 44 0.47 16.65 14.81
C GLU A 44 -0.65 17.61 14.34
N THR A 45 -0.57 18.11 13.11
CA THR A 45 -1.56 19.04 12.56
C THR A 45 -2.78 18.33 11.98
N ASN A 46 -3.79 19.08 11.58
CA ASN A 46 -4.96 18.59 10.87
C ASN A 46 -4.80 18.70 9.34
N LEU A 47 -3.55 18.72 8.86
CA LEU A 47 -3.21 18.86 7.45
C LEU A 47 -2.58 17.58 6.91
N LEU A 48 -2.91 17.26 5.67
CA LEU A 48 -2.23 16.25 4.88
C LEU A 48 -1.04 16.87 4.15
N GLY A 49 0.11 16.20 4.22
CA GLY A 49 1.29 16.50 3.45
C GLY A 49 1.45 15.48 2.33
N ALA A 50 1.74 15.96 1.12
CA ALA A 50 2.02 15.11 -0.04
C ALA A 50 3.49 14.70 -0.07
N CYS A 51 3.75 13.44 -0.48
CA CYS A 51 5.09 12.97 -0.82
C CYS A 51 5.03 12.10 -2.09
N SER A 52 6.09 12.19 -2.90
CA SER A 52 6.23 11.32 -4.07
C SER A 52 6.77 9.97 -3.65
N ALA A 53 6.22 8.90 -4.20
CA ALA A 53 6.69 7.54 -4.01
C ALA A 53 6.77 6.81 -5.35
N GLN A 54 7.63 5.79 -5.43
CA GLN A 54 7.75 4.93 -6.60
C GLN A 54 7.21 3.55 -6.27
N LEU A 55 6.19 3.12 -7.01
CA LEU A 55 5.64 1.78 -6.91
C LEU A 55 6.31 0.85 -7.90
N ASP A 56 6.75 -0.31 -7.42
CA ASP A 56 7.26 -1.38 -8.26
C ASP A 56 6.10 -2.26 -8.75
N MET A 57 5.73 -2.10 -10.01
CA MET A 57 4.59 -2.78 -10.65
C MET A 57 4.89 -4.21 -11.11
N ARG A 58 5.93 -4.86 -10.59
CA ARG A 58 6.27 -6.25 -10.95
C ARG A 58 5.26 -7.30 -10.49
N ARG A 59 4.35 -6.95 -9.62
CA ARG A 59 3.35 -7.86 -9.04
C ARG A 59 2.02 -7.73 -9.78
N GLU A 60 1.24 -8.78 -9.77
CA GLU A 60 -0.13 -8.83 -10.32
C GLU A 60 -1.13 -7.94 -9.55
N GLU A 61 -0.64 -7.16 -8.60
CA GLU A 61 -1.44 -6.21 -7.85
C GLU A 61 -1.85 -5.03 -8.71
N THR A 62 -3.07 -4.58 -8.53
CA THR A 62 -3.55 -3.37 -9.20
C THR A 62 -2.82 -2.14 -8.64
N VAL A 63 -2.62 -1.11 -9.48
CA VAL A 63 -2.03 0.17 -9.04
C VAL A 63 -2.74 0.72 -7.81
N ALA A 64 -4.06 0.62 -7.77
CA ALA A 64 -4.85 1.09 -6.63
C ALA A 64 -4.53 0.32 -5.35
N ALA A 65 -4.38 -1.01 -5.41
CA ALA A 65 -4.00 -1.82 -4.25
C ALA A 65 -2.61 -1.45 -3.75
N SER A 66 -1.65 -1.26 -4.67
CA SER A 66 -0.28 -0.86 -4.31
C SER A 66 -0.22 0.54 -3.68
N ILE A 67 -1.03 1.50 -4.17
CA ILE A 67 -1.16 2.83 -3.57
C ILE A 67 -1.70 2.71 -2.14
N VAL A 68 -2.80 2.00 -1.94
CA VAL A 68 -3.40 1.84 -0.61
C VAL A 68 -2.46 1.11 0.33
N GLN A 69 -1.77 0.06 -0.14
CA GLN A 69 -0.78 -0.64 0.68
C GLN A 69 0.35 0.29 1.12
N SER A 70 0.87 1.13 0.21
CA SER A 70 1.92 2.11 0.55
C SER A 70 1.44 3.15 1.57
N LEU A 71 0.16 3.54 1.54
CA LEU A 71 -0.41 4.40 2.57
C LEU A 71 -0.50 3.70 3.93
N LEU A 72 -0.82 2.40 3.96
CA LEU A 72 -0.86 1.58 5.18
C LEU A 72 0.54 1.36 5.76
N ASP A 73 1.55 1.18 4.93
CA ASP A 73 2.94 1.00 5.32
C ASP A 73 3.53 2.26 5.97
N GLY A 74 2.91 3.42 5.70
CA GLY A 74 3.31 4.71 6.26
C GLY A 74 4.37 5.44 5.42
N PRO A 75 4.75 6.66 5.85
CA PRO A 75 5.73 7.47 5.14
C PRO A 75 7.14 6.91 5.27
N ASP A 76 7.96 7.09 4.23
CA ASP A 76 9.38 6.76 4.25
C ASP A 76 10.11 7.57 5.35
N ALA A 77 11.13 6.98 5.94
CA ALA A 77 11.99 7.59 6.95
C ALA A 77 12.65 8.91 6.51
N ALA A 78 12.76 9.15 5.20
CA ALA A 78 13.23 10.42 4.66
C ALA A 78 12.24 11.58 4.88
N HIS A 79 10.97 11.28 5.18
CA HIS A 79 9.91 12.25 5.40
C HIS A 79 9.58 12.41 6.89
N ASP A 80 10.55 12.84 7.68
CA ASP A 80 10.49 12.95 9.15
C ASP A 80 9.34 13.80 9.72
N ARG A 81 8.74 14.65 8.87
CA ARG A 81 7.58 15.49 9.22
C ARG A 81 6.23 14.85 8.93
N LEU A 82 6.22 13.71 8.26
CA LEU A 82 5.00 12.99 7.94
C LEU A 82 4.79 11.84 8.92
N THR A 83 3.55 11.64 9.34
CA THR A 83 3.19 10.56 10.28
C THR A 83 2.11 9.67 9.68
N ALA A 84 2.16 8.38 10.02
CA ALA A 84 1.17 7.40 9.60
C ALA A 84 -0.22 7.77 10.13
N LEU A 85 -1.25 7.44 9.35
CA LEU A 85 -2.64 7.77 9.64
C LEU A 85 -3.45 6.56 10.12
N PHE A 86 -3.00 5.36 9.75
CA PHE A 86 -3.76 4.15 9.99
C PHE A 86 -3.35 3.51 11.31
N PRO A 87 -4.31 3.05 12.13
CA PRO A 87 -4.01 2.29 13.35
C PRO A 87 -3.16 1.05 13.06
N GLN A 88 -2.31 0.69 14.01
CA GLN A 88 -1.49 -0.51 13.91
C GLN A 88 -2.35 -1.76 13.65
N GLY A 89 -1.90 -2.62 12.74
CA GLY A 89 -2.62 -3.84 12.36
C GLY A 89 -3.69 -3.64 11.31
N THR A 90 -3.94 -2.40 10.85
CA THR A 90 -4.81 -2.19 9.68
C THR A 90 -4.20 -2.84 8.45
N THR A 91 -4.96 -3.70 7.78
CA THR A 91 -4.54 -4.39 6.55
C THR A 91 -5.51 -4.10 5.42
N LEU A 92 -5.00 -4.15 4.19
CA LEU A 92 -5.81 -4.12 2.98
C LEU A 92 -6.41 -5.51 2.73
N ILE A 93 -7.73 -5.61 2.75
CA ILE A 93 -8.44 -6.85 2.38
C ILE A 93 -8.55 -6.94 0.86
N GLY A 94 -8.83 -5.82 0.19
CA GLY A 94 -8.85 -5.78 -1.26
C GLY A 94 -9.26 -4.44 -1.83
N VAL A 95 -9.02 -4.29 -3.14
CA VAL A 95 -9.50 -3.18 -3.94
C VAL A 95 -10.22 -3.73 -5.16
N ALA A 96 -11.45 -3.28 -5.37
CA ALA A 96 -12.21 -3.54 -6.58
C ALA A 96 -12.50 -2.22 -7.29
N SER A 97 -12.89 -2.27 -8.56
CA SER A 97 -13.29 -1.08 -9.30
C SER A 97 -14.49 -1.36 -10.20
N GLU A 98 -15.37 -0.38 -10.30
CA GLU A 98 -16.48 -0.39 -11.25
C GLU A 98 -16.57 0.98 -11.90
N GLY A 99 -16.31 1.02 -13.21
CA GLY A 99 -16.18 2.28 -13.94
C GLY A 99 -15.12 3.20 -13.33
N ALA A 100 -15.51 4.40 -12.95
CA ALA A 100 -14.63 5.39 -12.33
C ALA A 100 -14.67 5.39 -10.78
N THR A 101 -15.19 4.33 -10.15
CA THR A 101 -15.29 4.18 -8.70
C THR A 101 -14.35 3.08 -8.21
N ALA A 102 -13.50 3.39 -7.24
CA ALA A 102 -12.72 2.42 -6.50
C ALA A 102 -13.45 2.02 -5.22
N PHE A 103 -13.45 0.72 -4.91
CA PHE A 103 -13.99 0.13 -3.69
C PHE A 103 -12.83 -0.44 -2.89
N VAL A 104 -12.50 0.19 -1.78
CA VAL A 104 -11.38 -0.20 -0.91
C VAL A 104 -11.95 -0.87 0.34
N THR A 105 -11.49 -2.07 0.66
CA THR A 105 -11.89 -2.80 1.87
C THR A 105 -10.68 -2.94 2.79
N LEU A 106 -10.80 -2.40 3.99
CA LEU A 106 -9.80 -2.50 5.06
C LEU A 106 -10.26 -3.48 6.14
N SER A 107 -9.33 -3.99 6.92
CA SER A 107 -9.64 -4.80 8.10
C SER A 107 -10.30 -3.96 9.20
N GLU A 108 -10.97 -4.64 10.14
CA GLU A 108 -11.62 -4.05 11.31
C GLU A 108 -10.64 -3.24 12.20
N ALA A 109 -9.35 -3.58 12.17
CA ALA A 109 -8.31 -2.82 12.89
C ALA A 109 -8.30 -1.32 12.52
N PHE A 110 -8.81 -0.92 11.36
CA PHE A 110 -9.00 0.48 10.99
C PHE A 110 -9.89 1.25 11.99
N LEU A 111 -10.84 0.59 12.61
CA LEU A 111 -11.73 1.16 13.63
C LEU A 111 -11.18 0.97 15.06
N GLY A 112 -10.02 0.35 15.19
CA GLY A 112 -9.38 0.04 16.45
C GLY A 112 -8.80 1.25 17.17
N ILE A 113 -7.96 0.94 18.14
CA ILE A 113 -7.29 1.91 19.03
C ILE A 113 -6.36 2.80 18.20
N PRO A 114 -6.49 4.15 18.27
CA PRO A 114 -5.54 5.04 17.64
C PRO A 114 -4.13 4.88 18.25
N ASP A 115 -3.11 4.98 17.42
CA ASP A 115 -1.72 4.88 17.89
C ASP A 115 -1.43 5.91 18.98
N GLY A 116 -0.86 5.45 20.09
CA GLY A 116 -0.55 6.25 21.26
C GLY A 116 -1.74 6.52 22.20
N ALA A 117 -2.94 6.03 21.88
CA ALA A 117 -4.08 6.15 22.77
C ALA A 117 -4.00 5.15 23.94
N PRO A 118 -4.50 5.49 25.14
CA PRO A 118 -4.64 4.56 26.24
C PRO A 118 -5.75 3.54 25.95
N SER A 119 -5.76 2.43 26.70
CA SER A 119 -6.75 1.35 26.50
C SER A 119 -8.21 1.77 26.74
N ASP A 120 -8.42 2.79 27.54
CA ASP A 120 -9.71 3.41 27.89
C ASP A 120 -10.01 4.68 27.05
N TRP A 121 -9.41 4.79 25.88
CA TRP A 121 -9.51 5.96 24.99
C TRP A 121 -10.97 6.29 24.62
N GLU A 122 -11.86 5.29 24.58
CA GLU A 122 -13.27 5.47 24.27
C GLU A 122 -14.04 6.28 25.35
N ASP A 123 -13.51 6.29 26.59
CA ASP A 123 -14.08 7.09 27.69
C ASP A 123 -13.55 8.54 27.67
N SER A 124 -12.60 8.85 26.81
CA SER A 124 -12.01 10.19 26.68
C SER A 124 -12.56 10.93 25.45
N ALA A 125 -13.29 12.01 25.68
CA ALA A 125 -13.79 12.86 24.60
C ALA A 125 -12.66 13.40 23.70
N ALA A 126 -11.48 13.69 24.26
CA ALA A 126 -10.32 14.15 23.50
C ALA A 126 -9.81 13.07 22.53
N TRP A 127 -9.71 11.82 23.03
CA TRP A 127 -9.28 10.70 22.18
C TRP A 127 -10.32 10.28 21.17
N GLN A 128 -11.61 10.34 21.50
CA GLN A 128 -12.68 10.11 20.52
C GLN A 128 -12.61 11.12 19.36
N LYS A 129 -12.38 12.40 19.69
CA LYS A 129 -12.20 13.45 18.67
C LYS A 129 -10.96 13.21 17.82
N GLU A 130 -9.83 12.85 18.42
CA GLU A 130 -8.58 12.54 17.70
C GLU A 130 -8.74 11.31 16.82
N ALA A 131 -9.38 10.24 17.30
CA ALA A 131 -9.67 9.05 16.51
C ALA A 131 -10.52 9.36 15.28
N THR A 132 -11.57 10.16 15.47
CA THR A 132 -12.44 10.61 14.37
C THR A 132 -11.66 11.42 13.34
N LEU A 133 -10.83 12.35 13.79
CA LEU A 133 -9.97 13.16 12.93
C LEU A 133 -9.00 12.29 12.11
N ARG A 134 -8.29 11.37 12.77
CA ARG A 134 -7.33 10.48 12.08
C ARG A 134 -8.01 9.60 11.04
N ARG A 135 -9.17 9.02 11.36
CA ARG A 135 -9.97 8.22 10.40
C ARG A 135 -10.41 9.05 9.20
N ARG A 136 -10.87 10.28 9.45
CA ARG A 136 -11.20 11.21 8.37
C ARG A 136 -9.99 11.49 7.49
N MET A 137 -8.85 11.84 8.06
CA MET A 137 -7.62 12.13 7.32
C MET A 137 -7.13 10.89 6.56
N ALA A 138 -7.23 9.69 7.14
CA ALA A 138 -6.89 8.44 6.48
C ALA A 138 -7.80 8.19 5.26
N PHE A 139 -9.09 8.44 5.38
CA PHE A 139 -10.02 8.37 4.25
C PHE A 139 -9.69 9.40 3.16
N GLU A 140 -9.46 10.66 3.55
CA GLU A 140 -9.07 11.74 2.63
C GLU A 140 -7.75 11.39 1.90
N SER A 141 -6.78 10.80 2.61
CA SER A 141 -5.51 10.32 2.05
C SER A 141 -5.74 9.28 0.94
N ILE A 142 -6.57 8.27 1.18
CA ILE A 142 -6.92 7.27 0.16
C ILE A 142 -7.61 7.93 -1.03
N VAL A 143 -8.60 8.80 -0.77
CA VAL A 143 -9.34 9.50 -1.84
C VAL A 143 -8.39 10.32 -2.70
N LEU A 144 -7.55 11.16 -2.10
CA LEU A 144 -6.60 11.99 -2.83
C LEU A 144 -5.62 11.14 -3.66
N ALA A 145 -4.99 10.13 -3.05
CA ALA A 145 -4.02 9.30 -3.74
C ALA A 145 -4.61 8.51 -4.92
N LEU A 146 -5.87 8.09 -4.83
CA LEU A 146 -6.53 7.35 -5.90
C LEU A 146 -7.16 8.25 -6.98
N THR A 147 -7.49 9.50 -6.66
CA THR A 147 -8.19 10.39 -7.60
C THR A 147 -7.29 11.40 -8.28
N GLU A 148 -6.10 11.68 -7.75
CA GLU A 148 -5.22 12.77 -8.20
C GLU A 148 -4.87 12.68 -9.70
N GLU A 149 -4.56 11.50 -10.19
CA GLU A 149 -4.17 11.31 -11.59
C GLU A 149 -5.35 10.99 -12.53
N GLY A 150 -6.58 11.21 -12.08
CA GLY A 150 -7.79 10.94 -12.84
C GLY A 150 -8.09 9.46 -13.05
N ARG A 151 -7.44 8.57 -12.29
CA ARG A 151 -7.68 7.11 -12.36
C ARG A 151 -9.06 6.76 -11.89
N TYR A 152 -9.50 7.40 -10.80
CA TYR A 152 -10.83 7.26 -10.25
C TYR A 152 -11.44 8.65 -10.02
N GLN A 153 -12.74 8.71 -10.04
CA GLN A 153 -13.50 9.92 -9.71
C GLN A 153 -14.16 9.81 -8.33
N ARG A 154 -14.29 8.59 -7.82
CA ARG A 154 -14.94 8.30 -6.54
C ARG A 154 -14.24 7.14 -5.85
N VAL A 155 -14.25 7.20 -4.53
CA VAL A 155 -13.76 6.12 -3.67
C VAL A 155 -14.85 5.78 -2.66
N GLN A 156 -15.13 4.49 -2.51
CA GLN A 156 -15.97 3.95 -1.45
C GLN A 156 -15.11 3.11 -0.53
N LEU A 157 -15.11 3.43 0.75
CA LEU A 157 -14.39 2.67 1.78
C LEU A 157 -15.34 1.69 2.47
N TYR A 158 -14.85 0.48 2.68
CA TYR A 158 -15.48 -0.59 3.46
C TYR A 158 -14.53 -1.06 4.54
N VAL A 159 -15.11 -1.55 5.64
CA VAL A 159 -14.39 -2.28 6.69
C VAL A 159 -15.01 -3.66 6.79
N ALA A 160 -14.16 -4.69 6.69
CA ALA A 160 -14.58 -6.07 6.88
C ALA A 160 -14.62 -6.38 8.38
N GLY A 161 -15.78 -6.83 8.89
CA GLY A 161 -15.92 -7.33 10.25
C GLY A 161 -15.28 -8.71 10.41
N SER A 162 -14.85 -9.03 11.63
CA SER A 162 -14.18 -10.31 11.93
C SER A 162 -15.11 -11.52 11.90
N ASP A 163 -16.42 -11.34 12.04
CA ASP A 163 -17.35 -12.45 12.25
C ASP A 163 -18.17 -12.87 11.02
N ASP A 164 -18.31 -12.01 10.00
CA ASP A 164 -19.24 -12.27 8.89
C ASP A 164 -18.64 -12.16 7.48
N ASP A 165 -17.37 -11.87 7.30
CA ASP A 165 -16.71 -11.62 6.00
C ASP A 165 -17.47 -10.63 5.07
N ILE A 166 -18.49 -9.94 5.60
CA ILE A 166 -19.29 -8.98 4.84
C ILE A 166 -18.73 -7.57 5.05
N PRO A 167 -18.19 -6.96 4.00
CA PRO A 167 -17.67 -5.60 4.08
C PRO A 167 -18.77 -4.62 4.51
N GLN A 168 -18.52 -3.85 5.57
CA GLN A 168 -19.41 -2.80 6.02
C GLN A 168 -19.03 -1.46 5.40
N ARG A 169 -20.00 -0.79 4.79
CA ARG A 169 -19.81 0.55 4.30
C ARG A 169 -19.63 1.52 5.47
N ILE A 170 -18.53 2.29 5.45
CA ILE A 170 -18.34 3.37 6.42
C ILE A 170 -19.23 4.53 5.99
N PRO A 171 -20.19 4.96 6.84
CA PRO A 171 -21.03 6.09 6.50
C PRO A 171 -20.23 7.39 6.47
N LEU A 172 -20.37 8.19 5.42
CA LEU A 172 -19.68 9.48 5.30
C LEU A 172 -19.99 10.45 6.42
N TYR A 173 -21.18 10.37 7.03
CA TYR A 173 -21.54 11.24 8.16
C TYR A 173 -20.66 11.05 9.40
N TRP A 174 -19.93 9.93 9.53
CA TRP A 174 -18.95 9.76 10.58
C TRP A 174 -17.78 10.74 10.43
N PHE A 175 -17.55 11.21 9.21
CA PHE A 175 -16.54 12.20 8.91
C PHE A 175 -17.06 13.63 8.97
N ASP A 176 -18.36 13.83 8.70
CA ASP A 176 -19.01 15.13 8.70
C ASP A 176 -19.35 15.63 10.12
N GLN A 177 -19.64 14.73 11.05
CA GLN A 177 -19.97 15.11 12.44
C GLN A 177 -18.81 15.82 13.15
N SER A 178 -17.56 15.58 12.76
CA SER A 178 -16.41 16.28 13.34
C SER A 178 -16.21 17.71 12.80
N ALA A 179 -16.88 18.08 11.71
CA ALA A 179 -16.78 19.41 11.11
C ALA A 179 -17.77 20.42 11.73
N THR A 180 -18.76 19.93 12.48
CA THR A 180 -19.83 20.77 13.09
C THR A 180 -19.49 21.21 14.51
N ASP A 181 -18.44 20.67 15.12
CA ASP A 181 -18.04 20.98 16.50
C ASP A 181 -16.76 21.85 16.58
N ILE A 182 -16.50 22.66 15.53
CA ILE A 182 -15.39 23.65 15.51
C ILE A 182 -15.95 25.05 15.66
#